data_07a1eae3e7a360d1faf50aa416dff5a4
#
_entry.id   07a1eae3e7a360d1faf50aa416dff5a4
#
_cell.length_a   1.000
_cell.length_b   1.000
_cell.length_c   1.000
_cell.angle_alpha   90.00
_cell.angle_beta   90.00
_cell.angle_gamma   90.00
#
_symmetry.space_group_name_H-M   'P 1'
#
loop_
_entity.id
_entity.type
_entity.pdbx_description
1 polymer ?
#
loop_
_entity_poly.entity_id
_entity_poly.type
_entity_poly.pdbx_seq_one_letter_code
_entity_poly.pdbx_strand_id
1 'polypeptide(L)'
;MNEEIGKATNVLNHMLGMQVVECSIDNDTFLLKLNRAQFAFFCEYEIDPKSALLSDLIGAKLERIDDSAKSMSFGFNSGVSVKFSWDKCTNVEAFAGSIDTEDGQELWVSEE
;
A
#
# COMPACT_ATOMS: atom_id res chain seq x y z
N MET A 1 11.08 -16.60 -5.57
CA MET A 1 12.00 -15.62 -6.14
C MET A 1 12.16 -14.46 -5.20
N ASN A 2 13.13 -14.60 -4.34
CA ASN A 2 13.36 -13.59 -3.30
C ASN A 2 13.78 -12.22 -3.87
N GLU A 3 14.44 -12.26 -5.01
CA GLU A 3 14.89 -11.02 -5.66
C GLU A 3 13.74 -10.16 -6.12
N GLU A 4 12.67 -10.78 -6.62
CA GLU A 4 11.48 -10.04 -7.07
C GLU A 4 10.76 -9.40 -5.91
N ILE A 5 10.66 -10.11 -4.78
CA ILE A 5 10.05 -9.57 -3.57
C ILE A 5 10.86 -8.38 -3.07
N GLY A 6 12.19 -8.52 -3.03
CA GLY A 6 13.07 -7.44 -2.63
C GLY A 6 12.96 -6.22 -3.54
N LYS A 7 12.82 -6.46 -4.84
CA LYS A 7 12.63 -5.38 -5.81
C LYS A 7 11.31 -4.65 -5.59
N ALA A 8 10.24 -5.41 -5.33
CA ALA A 8 8.92 -4.81 -5.07
C ALA A 8 9.00 -3.89 -3.84
N THR A 9 9.60 -4.36 -2.75
CA THR A 9 9.76 -3.56 -1.54
C THR A 9 10.58 -2.31 -1.81
N ASN A 10 11.68 -2.44 -2.57
CA ASN A 10 12.52 -1.29 -2.92
C ASN A 10 11.75 -0.26 -3.74
N VAL A 11 10.92 -0.74 -4.68
CA VAL A 11 10.11 0.15 -5.50
C VAL A 11 9.08 0.87 -4.62
N LEU A 12 8.43 0.13 -3.70
CA LEU A 12 7.43 0.72 -2.81
C LEU A 12 8.02 1.83 -1.93
N ASN A 13 9.31 1.78 -1.62
CA ASN A 13 9.95 2.81 -0.82
C ASN A 13 9.92 4.19 -1.51
N HIS A 14 9.71 4.23 -2.82
CA HIS A 14 9.50 5.52 -3.51
C HIS A 14 8.23 6.23 -3.06
N MET A 15 7.30 5.50 -2.44
CA MET A 15 6.06 6.06 -1.93
C MET A 15 6.23 6.81 -0.61
N LEU A 16 7.35 6.59 0.08
CA LEU A 16 7.57 7.25 1.38
C LEU A 16 7.56 8.77 1.21
N GLY A 17 6.78 9.43 2.06
CA GLY A 17 6.59 10.87 2.01
C GLY A 17 5.44 11.33 1.12
N MET A 18 4.86 10.45 0.32
CA MET A 18 3.70 10.80 -0.50
C MET A 18 2.46 10.96 0.34
N GLN A 19 1.57 11.84 -0.10
CA GLN A 19 0.32 12.13 0.58
C GLN A 19 -0.83 11.32 0.00
N VAL A 20 -1.69 10.81 0.87
CA VAL A 20 -2.90 10.08 0.46
C VAL A 20 -3.91 11.07 -0.12
N VAL A 21 -4.35 10.81 -1.33
CA VAL A 21 -5.36 11.61 -2.03
C VAL A 21 -6.72 10.94 -1.93
N GLU A 22 -6.77 9.63 -2.01
CA GLU A 22 -8.01 8.88 -1.99
C GLU A 22 -7.77 7.49 -1.42
N CYS A 23 -8.77 6.97 -0.71
CA CYS A 23 -8.71 5.65 -0.10
C CYS A 23 -10.13 5.10 -0.01
N SER A 24 -10.36 3.92 -0.59
CA SER A 24 -11.71 3.33 -0.62
C SER A 24 -11.63 1.81 -0.73
N ILE A 25 -12.78 1.17 -0.47
CA ILE A 25 -12.95 -0.28 -0.63
C ILE A 25 -13.98 -0.50 -1.73
N ASP A 26 -13.66 -1.35 -2.69
CA ASP A 26 -14.54 -1.72 -3.77
C ASP A 26 -14.44 -3.22 -4.01
N ASN A 27 -15.52 -3.97 -3.76
CA ASN A 27 -15.58 -5.43 -3.94
C ASN A 27 -14.39 -6.16 -3.29
N ASP A 28 -14.17 -5.89 -2.00
CA ASP A 28 -13.10 -6.49 -1.20
C ASP A 28 -11.68 -6.06 -1.66
N THR A 29 -11.59 -5.06 -2.51
CA THR A 29 -10.32 -4.50 -2.95
C THR A 29 -10.09 -3.18 -2.24
N PHE A 30 -8.92 -3.05 -1.61
CA PHE A 30 -8.51 -1.81 -0.95
C PHE A 30 -7.79 -0.94 -1.98
N LEU A 31 -8.38 0.20 -2.31
CA LEU A 31 -7.81 1.12 -3.28
C LEU A 31 -7.13 2.27 -2.55
N LEU A 32 -5.85 2.48 -2.83
CA LEU A 32 -5.06 3.54 -2.21
C LEU A 32 -4.46 4.40 -3.31
N LYS A 33 -4.78 5.69 -3.28
CA LYS A 33 -4.23 6.64 -4.24
C LYS A 33 -3.44 7.71 -3.50
N LEU A 34 -2.19 7.84 -3.90
CA LEU A 34 -1.28 8.86 -3.40
C LEU A 34 -1.07 9.90 -4.49
N ASN A 35 -0.41 10.99 -4.18
CA ASN A 35 -0.24 12.07 -5.16
C ASN A 35 0.55 11.66 -6.40
N ARG A 36 1.41 10.62 -6.32
CA ARG A 36 2.18 10.11 -7.46
C ARG A 36 2.19 8.60 -7.52
N ALA A 37 1.17 7.94 -6.95
CA ALA A 37 1.08 6.48 -6.97
C ALA A 37 -0.36 6.05 -6.79
N GLN A 38 -0.67 4.85 -7.28
CA GLN A 38 -1.98 4.25 -7.01
C GLN A 38 -1.81 2.74 -6.92
N PHE A 39 -2.52 2.14 -5.97
CA PHE A 39 -2.42 0.71 -5.69
C PHE A 39 -3.77 0.11 -5.38
N ALA A 40 -3.92 -1.16 -5.76
CA ALA A 40 -5.04 -2.00 -5.37
C ALA A 40 -4.48 -3.18 -4.58
N PHE A 41 -5.02 -3.42 -3.40
CA PHE A 41 -4.63 -4.54 -2.55
C PHE A 41 -5.79 -5.52 -2.48
N PHE A 42 -5.51 -6.78 -2.77
CA PHE A 42 -6.54 -7.83 -2.90
C PHE A 42 -6.59 -8.75 -1.69
N CYS A 43 -6.04 -8.31 -0.57
CA CYS A 43 -5.94 -9.10 0.65
C CYS A 43 -6.76 -8.47 1.76
N GLU A 44 -7.06 -9.26 2.80
CA GLU A 44 -7.68 -8.72 3.98
C GLU A 44 -6.76 -7.69 4.64
N TYR A 45 -7.36 -6.67 5.22
CA TYR A 45 -6.62 -5.59 5.85
C TYR A 45 -7.14 -5.34 7.26
N GLU A 46 -6.27 -4.72 8.07
CA GLU A 46 -6.63 -4.23 9.40
C GLU A 46 -6.16 -2.80 9.53
N ILE A 47 -7.01 -1.95 10.09
CA ILE A 47 -6.66 -0.57 10.40
C ILE A 47 -6.38 -0.46 11.89
N ASP A 48 -5.30 0.22 12.26
CA ASP A 48 -4.94 0.48 13.64
C ASP A 48 -4.79 2.00 13.83
N PRO A 49 -5.48 2.60 14.78
CA PRO A 49 -6.43 2.01 15.72
C PRO A 49 -7.73 1.56 15.03
N LYS A 50 -8.41 0.60 15.62
CA LYS A 50 -9.63 0.01 15.03
C LYS A 50 -10.75 1.02 14.85
N SER A 51 -10.73 2.09 15.62
CA SER A 51 -11.74 3.16 15.52
C SER A 51 -11.47 4.12 14.36
N ALA A 52 -10.32 4.01 13.71
CA ALA A 52 -9.98 4.88 12.59
C ALA A 52 -10.84 4.54 11.37
N LEU A 53 -11.17 5.56 10.60
CA LEU A 53 -11.90 5.41 9.35
C LEU A 53 -10.95 5.55 8.18
N LEU A 54 -11.33 5.01 7.02
CA LEU A 54 -10.51 5.16 5.80
C LEU A 54 -10.30 6.63 5.46
N SER A 55 -11.31 7.47 5.72
CA SER A 55 -11.21 8.90 5.48
C SER A 55 -10.14 9.59 6.33
N ASP A 56 -9.76 8.97 7.45
CA ASP A 56 -8.69 9.51 8.30
C ASP A 56 -7.32 9.40 7.66
N LEU A 57 -7.19 8.59 6.62
CA LEU A 57 -5.95 8.46 5.87
C LEU A 57 -5.77 9.57 4.84
N ILE A 58 -6.87 10.16 4.38
CA ILE A 58 -6.80 11.19 3.34
C ILE A 58 -6.08 12.42 3.88
N GLY A 59 -5.07 12.87 3.16
CA GLY A 59 -4.23 13.99 3.58
C GLY A 59 -3.01 13.58 4.39
N ALA A 60 -2.96 12.35 4.89
CA ALA A 60 -1.81 11.87 5.64
C ALA A 60 -0.67 11.50 4.71
N LYS A 61 0.55 11.54 5.23
CA LYS A 61 1.74 11.14 4.47
C LYS A 61 2.20 9.76 4.91
N LEU A 62 2.62 8.96 3.95
CA LEU A 62 3.17 7.63 4.24
C LEU A 62 4.56 7.80 4.82
N GLU A 63 4.75 7.32 6.05
CA GLU A 63 6.02 7.45 6.76
C GLU A 63 6.82 6.15 6.82
N ARG A 64 6.13 5.01 6.77
CA ARG A 64 6.79 3.74 7.05
C ARG A 64 6.12 2.61 6.27
N ILE A 65 6.94 1.71 5.76
CA ILE A 65 6.50 0.46 5.15
C ILE A 65 7.25 -0.66 5.85
N ASP A 66 6.51 -1.55 6.51
CA ASP A 66 7.07 -2.72 7.19
C ASP A 66 6.62 -3.97 6.47
N ASP A 67 7.58 -4.73 5.95
CA ASP A 67 7.32 -5.94 5.18
C ASP A 67 7.75 -7.16 5.99
N SER A 68 6.92 -8.19 5.97
CA SER A 68 7.23 -9.48 6.59
C SER A 68 6.79 -10.60 5.66
N ALA A 69 7.13 -11.85 6.02
CA ALA A 69 6.79 -13.00 5.19
C ALA A 69 5.28 -13.16 4.98
N LYS A 70 4.46 -12.70 5.93
CA LYS A 70 3.01 -12.93 5.91
C LYS A 70 2.17 -11.66 5.77
N SER A 71 2.78 -10.49 5.83
CA SER A 71 2.01 -9.25 5.83
C SER A 71 2.88 -8.07 5.41
N MET A 72 2.20 -6.97 5.09
CA MET A 72 2.84 -5.68 4.83
C MET A 72 2.02 -4.60 5.51
N SER A 73 2.68 -3.70 6.23
CA SER A 73 2.02 -2.61 6.95
C SER A 73 2.50 -1.27 6.42
N PHE A 74 1.55 -0.34 6.30
CA PHE A 74 1.84 1.04 5.95
C PHE A 74 1.50 1.93 7.14
N GLY A 75 2.48 2.69 7.62
CA GLY A 75 2.29 3.64 8.71
C GLY A 75 2.25 5.07 8.18
N PHE A 76 1.29 5.84 8.66
CA PHE A 76 1.06 7.21 8.21
C PHE A 76 1.33 8.20 9.34
N ASN A 77 1.65 9.45 8.98
CA ASN A 77 1.99 10.48 9.97
C ASN A 77 0.82 10.90 10.84
N SER A 78 -0.40 10.48 10.50
CA SER A 78 -1.58 10.71 11.33
C SER A 78 -1.67 9.78 12.53
N GLY A 79 -0.77 8.78 12.63
CA GLY A 79 -0.83 7.76 13.66
C GLY A 79 -1.65 6.54 13.27
N VAL A 80 -2.24 6.55 12.08
CA VAL A 80 -3.00 5.42 11.56
C VAL A 80 -2.08 4.51 10.78
N SER A 81 -2.30 3.19 10.89
CA SER A 81 -1.59 2.22 10.06
C SER A 81 -2.56 1.22 9.46
N VAL A 82 -2.17 0.63 8.33
CA VAL A 82 -2.95 -0.38 7.62
C VAL A 82 -2.05 -1.57 7.36
N LYS A 83 -2.53 -2.76 7.71
CA LYS A 83 -1.78 -4.01 7.53
C LYS A 83 -2.55 -4.92 6.60
N PHE A 84 -1.86 -5.47 5.61
CA PHE A 84 -2.42 -6.43 4.65
C PHE A 84 -1.84 -7.81 4.94
N SER A 85 -2.71 -8.83 4.97
CA SER A 85 -2.31 -10.21 5.27
C SER A 85 -2.20 -11.01 3.97
N TRP A 86 -0.99 -11.46 3.64
CA TRP A 86 -0.71 -12.13 2.37
C TRP A 86 -1.37 -13.49 2.22
N ASP A 87 -1.68 -14.16 3.32
CA ASP A 87 -2.34 -15.46 3.30
C ASP A 87 -3.85 -15.38 3.13
N LYS A 88 -4.41 -14.19 3.06
CA LYS A 88 -5.86 -13.97 2.97
C LYS A 88 -6.20 -13.06 1.79
N CYS A 89 -5.71 -13.41 0.62
CA CYS A 89 -5.96 -12.64 -0.58
C CYS A 89 -7.08 -13.25 -1.40
N THR A 90 -7.89 -12.39 -2.02
CA THR A 90 -9.01 -12.82 -2.85
C THR A 90 -8.62 -13.00 -4.32
N ASN A 91 -7.39 -12.70 -4.65
CA ASN A 91 -6.88 -12.76 -6.02
C ASN A 91 -5.52 -13.46 -6.01
N VAL A 92 -5.07 -13.89 -7.19
CA VAL A 92 -3.75 -14.48 -7.34
C VAL A 92 -2.67 -13.47 -6.97
N GLU A 93 -2.84 -12.22 -7.40
CA GLU A 93 -1.96 -11.14 -7.01
C GLU A 93 -2.36 -10.60 -5.64
N ALA A 94 -1.39 -10.36 -4.78
CA ALA A 94 -1.65 -9.73 -3.48
C ALA A 94 -1.94 -8.25 -3.65
N PHE A 95 -1.19 -7.59 -4.51
CA PHE A 95 -1.43 -6.18 -4.85
C PHE A 95 -0.85 -5.87 -6.22
N ALA A 96 -1.32 -4.76 -6.79
CA ALA A 96 -0.81 -4.24 -8.06
C ALA A 96 -0.96 -2.73 -8.07
N GLY A 97 -0.05 -2.04 -8.72
CA GLY A 97 -0.14 -0.60 -8.81
C GLY A 97 0.99 0.03 -9.60
N SER A 98 1.04 1.34 -9.58
CA SER A 98 2.07 2.09 -10.29
C SER A 98 2.55 3.27 -9.45
N ILE A 99 3.79 3.66 -9.65
CA ILE A 99 4.42 4.78 -8.98
C ILE A 99 5.06 5.68 -10.04
N ASP A 100 4.77 6.98 -9.98
CA ASP A 100 5.45 7.96 -10.83
C ASP A 100 6.65 8.51 -10.06
N THR A 101 7.85 8.28 -10.56
CA THR A 101 9.06 8.76 -9.92
C THR A 101 9.32 10.22 -10.25
N GLU A 102 10.22 10.86 -9.50
CA GLU A 102 10.53 12.27 -9.68
C GLU A 102 11.13 12.59 -11.06
N ASP A 103 11.80 11.63 -11.66
CA ASP A 103 12.39 11.81 -13.01
C ASP A 103 11.43 11.43 -14.13
N GLY A 104 10.15 11.26 -13.81
CA GLY A 104 9.11 11.06 -14.81
C GLY A 104 8.89 9.64 -15.26
N GLN A 105 9.53 8.67 -14.63
CA GLN A 105 9.33 7.26 -14.95
C GLN A 105 8.11 6.71 -14.21
N GLU A 106 7.39 5.81 -14.87
CA GLU A 106 6.31 5.08 -14.25
C GLU A 106 6.79 3.67 -13.92
N LEU A 107 6.68 3.29 -12.65
CA LEU A 107 7.08 1.96 -12.20
C LEU A 107 5.83 1.14 -11.89
N TRP A 108 5.73 -0.04 -12.48
CA TRP A 108 4.63 -0.97 -12.23
C TRP A 108 5.10 -2.04 -11.26
N VAL A 109 4.26 -2.31 -10.26
CA VAL A 109 4.59 -3.27 -9.20
C VAL A 109 3.41 -4.19 -8.98
N SER A 110 3.68 -5.48 -8.90
CA SER A 110 2.68 -6.46 -8.48
C SER A 110 3.35 -7.55 -7.66
N GLU A 111 2.57 -8.19 -6.80
CA GLU A 111 3.06 -9.25 -5.93
C GLU A 111 2.04 -10.39 -5.91
N GLU A 112 2.51 -11.60 -6.19
CA GLU A 112 1.68 -12.80 -6.16
C GLU A 112 1.84 -13.59 -4.88
#